data_2f30f6823391d02a4dc7a4e959582844
#
_entry.id   2f30f6823391d02a4dc7a4e959582844
#
_cell.length_a   1.000
_cell.length_b   1.000
_cell.length_c   1.000
_cell.angle_alpha   90.00
_cell.angle_beta   90.00
_cell.angle_gamma   90.00
#
_symmetry.space_group_name_H-M   'P 1'
#
loop_
_entity.id
_entity.type
_entity.pdbx_description
1 polymer ?
#
loop_
_entity_poly.entity_id
_entity_poly.type
_entity_poly.pdbx_seq_one_letter_code
_entity_poly.pdbx_strand_id
1 'polypeptide(L)'
;MNQPADAILSLVLLSILFSFGSSRLPSLIKAVAFQGIVVSLVPLFVGHNLTAGGVIFTQVTLLIRGILIPLCIYMAIKKVRIRREVEPIVGYHASMLAGLALIVAAMVFSRKFDLPGIGQYALLLPAAISLLVAGMFLL
;
A
#
# COMPACT_ATOMS: atom_id res chain seq x y z
N MET A 1 -12.69 -14.04 -12.85
CA MET A 1 -11.43 -13.47 -12.36
C MET A 1 -11.27 -12.08 -12.99
N ASN A 2 -11.40 -11.04 -12.19
CA ASN A 2 -11.21 -9.66 -12.68
C ASN A 2 -9.70 -9.37 -12.75
N GLN A 3 -9.08 -9.83 -13.83
CA GLN A 3 -7.63 -9.72 -14.08
C GLN A 3 -7.01 -8.33 -13.78
N PRO A 4 -7.66 -7.19 -14.12
CA PRO A 4 -7.04 -5.90 -13.85
C PRO A 4 -6.99 -5.53 -12.36
N ALA A 5 -8.00 -5.89 -11.58
CA ALA A 5 -8.02 -5.61 -10.14
C ALA A 5 -6.96 -6.45 -9.40
N ASP A 6 -6.85 -7.74 -9.73
CA ASP A 6 -5.83 -8.61 -9.14
C ASP A 6 -4.42 -8.19 -9.52
N ALA A 7 -4.20 -7.70 -10.75
CA ALA A 7 -2.92 -7.15 -11.17
C ALA A 7 -2.54 -5.88 -10.36
N ILE A 8 -3.50 -4.98 -10.13
CA ILE A 8 -3.27 -3.78 -9.32
C ILE A 8 -2.97 -4.14 -7.86
N LEU A 9 -3.71 -5.09 -7.29
CA LEU A 9 -3.50 -5.54 -5.92
C LEU A 9 -2.16 -6.27 -5.74
N SER A 10 -1.71 -7.06 -6.72
CA SER A 10 -0.38 -7.67 -6.71
C SER A 10 0.73 -6.62 -6.78
N LEU A 11 0.53 -5.54 -7.52
CA LEU A 11 1.43 -4.39 -7.59
C LEU A 11 1.54 -3.68 -6.23
N VAL A 12 0.43 -3.58 -5.49
CA VAL A 12 0.44 -3.05 -4.10
C VAL A 12 1.28 -3.94 -3.20
N LEU A 13 1.09 -5.26 -3.25
CA LEU A 13 1.88 -6.21 -2.45
C LEU A 13 3.38 -6.13 -2.76
N LEU A 14 3.74 -6.03 -4.04
CA LEU A 14 5.12 -5.86 -4.47
C LEU A 14 5.71 -4.54 -3.95
N SER A 15 4.93 -3.46 -3.98
CA SER A 15 5.36 -2.15 -3.47
C SER A 15 5.55 -2.16 -1.95
N ILE A 16 4.73 -2.91 -1.20
CA ILE A 16 4.92 -3.12 0.24
C ILE A 16 6.26 -3.81 0.50
N LEU A 17 6.55 -4.88 -0.24
CA LEU A 17 7.81 -5.61 -0.11
C LEU A 17 9.02 -4.71 -0.41
N PHE A 18 8.91 -3.87 -1.44
CA PHE A 18 9.93 -2.88 -1.77
C PHE A 18 10.12 -1.83 -0.67
N SER A 19 9.06 -1.43 0.01
CA SER A 19 9.13 -0.50 1.16
C SER A 19 9.93 -1.08 2.32
N PHE A 20 9.76 -2.36 2.62
CA PHE A 20 10.56 -3.05 3.65
C PHE A 20 12.03 -3.16 3.28
N GLY A 21 12.35 -3.19 1.99
CA GLY A 21 13.72 -3.23 1.48
C GLY A 21 14.39 -1.84 1.38
N SER A 22 13.72 -0.76 1.71
CA SER A 22 14.26 0.59 1.55
C SER A 22 14.66 1.19 2.89
N SER A 23 15.95 1.54 3.03
CA SER A 23 16.49 2.23 4.22
C SER A 23 16.50 3.75 4.11
N ARG A 24 16.14 4.31 2.95
CA ARG A 24 16.20 5.77 2.71
C ARG A 24 14.82 6.39 2.82
N LEU A 25 14.65 7.36 3.72
CA LEU A 25 13.42 8.14 3.89
C LEU A 25 12.82 8.67 2.58
N PRO A 26 13.59 9.27 1.65
CA PRO A 26 13.01 9.74 0.38
C PRO A 26 12.46 8.60 -0.49
N SER A 27 13.05 7.42 -0.42
CA SER A 27 12.57 6.25 -1.15
C SER A 27 11.26 5.72 -0.56
N LEU A 28 11.14 5.70 0.77
CA LEU A 28 9.89 5.35 1.46
C LEU A 28 8.74 6.29 1.10
N ILE A 29 9.00 7.60 1.04
CA ILE A 29 7.99 8.59 0.63
C ILE A 29 7.50 8.30 -0.80
N LYS A 30 8.42 8.00 -1.73
CA LYS A 30 8.06 7.64 -3.10
C LYS A 30 7.24 6.35 -3.16
N ALA A 31 7.60 5.35 -2.35
CA ALA A 31 6.85 4.09 -2.26
C ALA A 31 5.44 4.33 -1.72
N VAL A 32 5.28 5.12 -0.66
CA VAL A 32 3.97 5.48 -0.10
C VAL A 32 3.13 6.28 -1.11
N ALA A 33 3.75 7.22 -1.84
CA ALA A 33 3.07 7.96 -2.91
C ALA A 33 2.56 7.01 -4.01
N PHE A 34 3.41 6.10 -4.47
CA PHE A 34 3.06 5.10 -5.47
C PHE A 34 1.93 4.20 -4.98
N GLN A 35 2.02 3.68 -3.76
CA GLN A 35 0.95 2.88 -3.13
C GLN A 35 -0.35 3.66 -3.04
N GLY A 36 -0.29 4.93 -2.64
CA GLY A 36 -1.45 5.81 -2.56
C GLY A 36 -2.15 5.98 -3.90
N ILE A 37 -1.39 6.17 -4.98
CA ILE A 37 -1.93 6.26 -6.35
C ILE A 37 -2.58 4.94 -6.75
N VAL A 38 -1.87 3.82 -6.60
CA VAL A 38 -2.34 2.49 -7.03
C VAL A 38 -3.61 2.09 -6.27
N VAL A 39 -3.63 2.27 -4.94
CA VAL A 39 -4.82 1.97 -4.10
C VAL A 39 -6.00 2.86 -4.46
N SER A 40 -5.77 4.13 -4.84
CA SER A 40 -6.84 5.04 -5.24
C SER A 40 -7.51 4.63 -6.56
N LEU A 41 -6.84 3.84 -7.39
CA LEU A 41 -7.40 3.32 -8.64
C LEU A 41 -8.26 2.07 -8.42
N VAL A 42 -8.09 1.34 -7.31
CA VAL A 42 -8.82 0.08 -7.03
C VAL A 42 -10.34 0.25 -7.16
N PRO A 43 -11.00 1.29 -6.62
CA PRO A 43 -12.44 1.46 -6.73
C PRO A 43 -12.97 1.55 -8.17
N LEU A 44 -12.16 2.05 -9.12
CA LEU A 44 -12.54 2.13 -10.53
C LEU A 44 -12.66 0.75 -11.19
N PHE A 45 -11.89 -0.22 -10.70
CA PHE A 45 -11.87 -1.58 -11.25
C PHE A 45 -12.77 -2.55 -10.48
N VAL A 46 -13.08 -2.23 -9.24
CA VAL A 46 -13.97 -3.04 -8.37
C VAL A 46 -15.44 -2.63 -8.56
N GLY A 47 -15.70 -1.34 -8.82
CA GLY A 47 -17.06 -0.84 -9.04
C GLY A 47 -17.59 -1.19 -10.41
N HIS A 48 -18.65 -2.03 -10.47
CA HIS A 48 -19.33 -2.37 -11.74
C HIS A 48 -20.10 -1.20 -12.36
N ASN A 49 -20.40 -0.14 -11.60
CA ASN A 49 -21.10 1.05 -12.07
C ASN A 49 -20.26 2.29 -11.78
N LEU A 50 -19.70 2.88 -12.83
CA LEU A 50 -19.03 4.18 -12.77
C LEU A 50 -20.10 5.28 -12.55
N THR A 51 -20.56 5.42 -11.32
CA THR A 51 -21.41 6.53 -10.93
C THR A 51 -20.56 7.80 -10.89
N ALA A 52 -21.12 8.94 -11.32
CA ALA A 52 -20.42 10.22 -11.26
C ALA A 52 -19.82 10.52 -9.87
N GLY A 53 -20.53 10.14 -8.80
CA GLY A 53 -20.02 10.23 -7.42
C GLY A 53 -18.81 9.34 -7.15
N GLY A 54 -18.75 8.14 -7.72
CA GLY A 54 -17.60 7.22 -7.58
C GLY A 54 -16.35 7.76 -8.28
N VAL A 55 -16.49 8.38 -9.43
CA VAL A 55 -15.38 9.02 -10.15
C VAL A 55 -14.84 10.21 -9.35
N ILE A 56 -15.72 11.09 -8.85
CA ILE A 56 -15.33 12.23 -8.00
C ILE A 56 -14.61 11.75 -6.75
N PHE A 57 -15.16 10.74 -6.07
CA PHE A 57 -14.53 10.14 -4.87
C PHE A 57 -13.12 9.62 -5.17
N THR A 58 -12.95 8.93 -6.30
CA THR A 58 -11.64 8.41 -6.72
C THR A 58 -10.66 9.55 -7.01
N GLN A 59 -11.10 10.60 -7.70
CA GLN A 59 -10.25 11.76 -7.98
C GLN A 59 -9.80 12.48 -6.71
N VAL A 60 -10.71 12.71 -5.78
CA VAL A 60 -10.39 13.34 -4.48
C VAL A 60 -9.42 12.46 -3.68
N THR A 61 -9.67 11.17 -3.63
CA THR A 61 -8.80 10.21 -2.92
C THR A 61 -7.41 10.16 -3.54
N LEU A 62 -7.32 10.18 -4.87
CA LEU A 62 -6.05 10.18 -5.61
C LEU A 62 -5.24 11.45 -5.32
N LEU A 63 -5.88 12.63 -5.31
CA LEU A 63 -5.21 13.89 -4.98
C LEU A 63 -4.69 13.88 -3.54
N ILE A 64 -5.50 13.42 -2.60
CA ILE A 64 -5.11 13.38 -1.18
C ILE A 64 -3.98 12.38 -0.96
N ARG A 65 -4.16 11.14 -1.37
CA ARG A 65 -3.20 10.05 -1.10
C ARG A 65 -1.97 10.09 -2.00
N GLY A 66 -2.15 10.45 -3.28
CA GLY A 66 -1.06 10.47 -4.26
C GLY A 66 -0.19 11.71 -4.18
N ILE A 67 -0.74 12.86 -3.78
CA ILE A 67 -0.04 14.15 -3.81
C ILE A 67 0.04 14.78 -2.42
N LEU A 68 -1.11 15.02 -1.77
CA LEU A 68 -1.16 15.81 -0.54
C LEU A 68 -0.39 15.14 0.61
N ILE A 69 -0.63 13.88 0.88
CA ILE A 69 0.05 13.13 1.95
C ILE A 69 1.57 13.07 1.72
N PRO A 70 2.10 12.63 0.57
CA PRO A 70 3.54 12.61 0.32
C PRO A 70 4.18 13.99 0.38
N LEU A 71 3.48 15.02 -0.10
CA LEU A 71 3.95 16.40 -0.05
C LEU A 71 4.06 16.89 1.40
N CYS A 72 3.06 16.63 2.23
CA CYS A 72 3.09 17.00 3.65
C CYS A 72 4.23 16.30 4.40
N ILE A 73 4.44 15.00 4.15
CA ILE A 73 5.54 14.23 4.75
C ILE A 73 6.89 14.79 4.28
N TYR A 74 7.03 15.07 2.98
CA TYR A 74 8.25 15.65 2.43
C TYR A 74 8.57 17.01 3.04
N MET A 75 7.56 17.89 3.17
CA MET A 75 7.72 19.20 3.80
C MET A 75 8.10 19.07 5.28
N ALA A 76 7.47 18.16 6.01
CA ALA A 76 7.77 17.90 7.42
C ALA A 76 9.24 17.46 7.59
N ILE A 77 9.71 16.52 6.80
CA ILE A 77 11.11 16.03 6.85
C ILE A 77 12.09 17.15 6.49
N LYS A 78 11.78 17.94 5.46
CA LYS A 78 12.63 19.08 5.06
C LYS A 78 12.74 20.14 6.16
N LYS A 79 11.62 20.43 6.85
CA LYS A 79 11.57 21.44 7.92
C LYS A 79 12.35 21.03 9.15
N VAL A 80 12.32 19.76 9.51
CA VAL A 80 12.97 19.22 10.73
C VAL A 80 14.44 18.87 10.48
N ARG A 81 14.95 18.97 9.24
CA ARG A 81 16.33 18.61 8.85
C ARG A 81 16.74 17.20 9.31
N ILE A 82 15.80 16.28 9.34
CA ILE A 82 16.09 14.88 9.67
C ILE A 82 16.87 14.28 8.49
N ARG A 83 18.20 14.26 8.62
CA ARG A 83 19.11 13.51 7.73
C ARG A 83 19.32 12.07 8.22
N ARG A 84 18.40 11.50 8.98
CA ARG A 84 18.58 10.13 9.48
C ARG A 84 18.19 9.15 8.37
N GLU A 85 19.20 8.40 7.94
CA GLU A 85 18.97 7.09 7.35
C GLU A 85 18.24 6.30 8.44
N VAL A 86 17.06 5.79 8.11
CA VAL A 86 16.36 4.84 8.98
C VAL A 86 17.12 3.53 8.81
N GLU A 87 18.15 3.35 9.64
CA GLU A 87 18.78 2.04 9.72
C GLU A 87 17.73 1.08 10.28
N PRO A 88 17.31 0.06 9.52
CA PRO A 88 16.40 -0.94 10.04
C PRO A 88 17.11 -1.63 11.21
N ILE A 89 16.46 -1.63 12.37
CA ILE A 89 16.94 -2.27 13.60
C ILE A 89 17.35 -3.74 13.34
N VAL A 90 16.80 -4.35 12.31
CA VAL A 90 16.93 -5.74 11.92
C VAL A 90 17.49 -5.84 10.51
N GLY A 91 18.64 -5.47 10.19
CA GLY A 91 19.29 -5.59 8.88
C GLY A 91 18.40 -5.74 7.63
N TYR A 92 18.82 -5.27 6.49
CA TYR A 92 18.06 -5.24 5.24
C TYR A 92 17.40 -6.59 4.86
N HIS A 93 18.15 -7.70 4.95
CA HIS A 93 17.66 -9.02 4.57
C HIS A 93 16.57 -9.55 5.52
N ALA A 94 16.73 -9.30 6.83
CA ALA A 94 15.76 -9.72 7.81
C ALA A 94 14.44 -8.92 7.70
N SER A 95 14.51 -7.62 7.43
CA SER A 95 13.34 -6.77 7.18
C SER A 95 12.58 -7.23 5.93
N MET A 96 13.28 -7.58 4.86
CA MET A 96 12.67 -8.07 3.63
C MET A 96 12.00 -9.45 3.82
N LEU A 97 12.65 -10.35 4.58
CA LEU A 97 12.06 -11.63 4.95
C LEU A 97 10.83 -11.47 5.85
N ALA A 98 10.89 -10.54 6.81
CA ALA A 98 9.74 -10.22 7.64
C ALA A 98 8.56 -9.69 6.82
N GLY A 99 8.81 -8.81 5.85
CA GLY A 99 7.79 -8.32 4.92
C GLY A 99 7.17 -9.44 4.08
N LEU A 100 7.99 -10.35 3.57
CA LEU A 100 7.52 -11.53 2.81
C LEU A 100 6.67 -12.45 3.70
N ALA A 101 7.15 -12.77 4.91
CA ALA A 101 6.42 -13.59 5.87
C ALA A 101 5.06 -12.97 6.23
N LEU A 102 5.02 -11.65 6.38
CA LEU A 102 3.78 -10.90 6.65
C LEU A 102 2.79 -11.02 5.50
N ILE A 103 3.22 -10.88 4.25
CA ILE A 103 2.35 -11.04 3.07
C ILE A 103 1.79 -12.46 2.99
N VAL A 104 2.65 -13.47 3.20
CA VAL A 104 2.22 -14.88 3.22
C VAL A 104 1.23 -15.14 4.35
N ALA A 105 1.50 -14.64 5.56
CA ALA A 105 0.59 -14.75 6.68
C ALA A 105 -0.76 -14.08 6.40
N ALA A 106 -0.76 -12.89 5.80
CA ALA A 106 -1.98 -12.19 5.40
C ALA A 106 -2.77 -12.98 4.36
N MET A 107 -2.10 -13.62 3.39
CA MET A 107 -2.76 -14.48 2.40
C MET A 107 -3.39 -15.72 3.03
N VAL A 108 -2.69 -16.39 3.96
CA VAL A 108 -3.22 -17.55 4.67
C VAL A 108 -4.39 -17.17 5.56
N PHE A 109 -4.26 -16.05 6.27
CA PHE A 109 -5.30 -15.54 7.15
C PHE A 109 -6.56 -15.15 6.38
N SER A 110 -6.41 -14.47 5.24
CA SER A 110 -7.54 -14.02 4.42
C SER A 110 -8.37 -15.18 3.85
N ARG A 111 -7.77 -16.35 3.62
CA ARG A 111 -8.50 -17.56 3.16
C ARG A 111 -9.50 -18.10 4.17
N LYS A 112 -9.36 -17.75 5.46
CA LYS A 112 -10.28 -18.13 6.53
C LYS A 112 -11.52 -17.24 6.62
N PHE A 113 -11.50 -16.09 5.94
CA PHE A 113 -12.60 -15.14 5.92
C PHE A 113 -13.35 -15.24 4.59
N ASP A 114 -14.50 -15.89 4.63
CA ASP A 114 -15.42 -15.95 3.50
C ASP A 114 -16.35 -14.73 3.57
N LEU A 115 -15.88 -13.58 3.04
CA LEU A 115 -16.65 -12.34 3.05
C LEU A 115 -17.55 -12.29 1.82
N PRO A 116 -18.88 -12.22 2.00
CA PRO A 116 -19.81 -12.11 0.88
C PRO A 116 -19.53 -10.84 0.07
N GLY A 117 -19.36 -11.00 -1.25
CA GLY A 117 -19.07 -9.91 -2.19
C GLY A 117 -17.59 -9.62 -2.43
N ILE A 118 -16.66 -10.10 -1.61
CA ILE A 118 -15.21 -9.91 -1.79
C ILE A 118 -14.53 -11.16 -2.38
N GLY A 119 -15.21 -12.30 -2.40
CA GLY A 119 -14.63 -13.57 -2.89
C GLY A 119 -14.14 -13.55 -4.34
N GLN A 120 -14.64 -12.64 -5.16
CA GLN A 120 -14.14 -12.42 -6.52
C GLN A 120 -12.81 -11.64 -6.59
N TYR A 121 -12.37 -11.02 -5.49
CA TYR A 121 -11.12 -10.25 -5.38
C TYR A 121 -10.22 -10.88 -4.31
N ALA A 122 -9.65 -12.03 -4.64
CA ALA A 122 -8.86 -12.83 -3.68
C ALA A 122 -7.70 -12.09 -3.01
N LEU A 123 -7.14 -11.08 -3.68
CA LEU A 123 -6.00 -10.29 -3.19
C LEU A 123 -6.39 -9.02 -2.41
N LEU A 124 -7.68 -8.64 -2.38
CA LEU A 124 -8.10 -7.40 -1.72
C LEU A 124 -7.84 -7.43 -0.22
N LEU A 125 -8.25 -8.49 0.45
CA LEU A 125 -8.08 -8.65 1.89
C LEU A 125 -6.62 -8.81 2.31
N PRO A 126 -5.79 -9.66 1.64
CA PRO A 126 -4.36 -9.74 1.91
C PRO A 126 -3.64 -8.41 1.72
N ALA A 127 -3.96 -7.67 0.65
CA ALA A 127 -3.37 -6.37 0.39
C ALA A 127 -3.72 -5.35 1.49
N ALA A 128 -4.99 -5.30 1.93
CA ALA A 128 -5.44 -4.40 2.98
C ALA A 128 -4.75 -4.70 4.32
N ILE A 129 -4.69 -5.98 4.72
CA ILE A 129 -4.02 -6.41 5.95
C ILE A 129 -2.52 -6.09 5.89
N SER A 130 -1.87 -6.41 4.77
CA SER A 130 -0.44 -6.16 4.59
C SER A 130 -0.11 -4.67 4.63
N LEU A 131 -0.95 -3.80 4.03
CA LEU A 131 -0.80 -2.35 4.09
C LEU A 131 -0.93 -1.81 5.52
N LEU A 132 -1.92 -2.30 6.26
CA LEU A 132 -2.16 -1.88 7.63
C LEU A 132 -0.99 -2.25 8.54
N VAL A 133 -0.54 -3.50 8.49
CA VAL A 133 0.57 -3.98 9.32
C VAL A 133 1.90 -3.36 8.87
N ALA A 134 2.15 -3.20 7.57
CA ALA A 134 3.32 -2.51 7.07
C ALA A 134 3.36 -1.04 7.54
N GLY A 135 2.21 -0.35 7.52
CA GLY A 135 2.10 1.00 8.04
C GLY A 135 2.46 1.09 9.54
N MET A 136 2.03 0.12 10.33
CA MET A 136 2.41 0.05 11.75
C MET A 136 3.90 -0.26 11.97
N PHE A 137 4.52 -1.05 11.09
CA PHE A 137 5.93 -1.42 11.22
C PHE A 137 6.89 -0.30 10.78
N LEU A 138 6.44 0.59 9.89
CA LEU A 138 7.24 1.70 9.34
C LEU A 138 7.12 2.99 10.17
N LEU A 139 6.23 3.06 11.13
CA LEU A 139 6.05 4.15 12.10
C LEU A 139 6.95 3.98 13.31
#